data_c093793a329f70d8fbf6eaa493b762f7
#
_entry.id   c093793a329f70d8fbf6eaa493b762f7
#
_cell.length_a   1.000
_cell.length_b   1.000
_cell.length_c   1.000
_cell.angle_alpha   90.00
_cell.angle_beta   90.00
_cell.angle_gamma   90.00
#
_symmetry.space_group_name_H-M   'P 1'
#
loop_
_entity.id
_entity.type
_entity.pdbx_description
1 polymer ?
#
loop_
_entity_poly.entity_id
_entity_poly.type
_entity_poly.pdbx_seq_one_letter_code
_entity_poly.pdbx_strand_id
1 'polypeptide(L)'
;MKKITRFHIQWHIIEACNLRCKHCYQDSFNPENMLEGAQIKKVLANLTQFLKKTNKHTTIDITGGEPLLHPDFWNICEMLEKNDSIEKFGIITNGTLLERDIVKKISSFSKLKTIKISCEGSEKEFFEYIRKFPYDKFLDILKLVSYFKGEKILMFTMMENNSNQVSGLFELVKKYGFDGFILERFFPMGKGKQLSRFVLSKQTWKNTIIELLEMCGFSSEDLNLVLQYKAFKIKKGEKNWQMFGAPCVVGKTGCAIMHDGSVFPCRRFALNIGNILSQSFEKIWETNPLRNIKKKDLKGLCGSCKIKNCKGCRAFAYCIYGDYLKEDPYCFLVQ
;
A
#
# COMPACT_ATOMS: atom_id res chain seq x y z
N MET A 1 3.71 -13.20 28.94
CA MET A 1 4.20 -12.15 28.04
C MET A 1 3.03 -11.58 27.24
N LYS A 2 2.74 -10.26 27.30
CA LYS A 2 1.73 -9.64 26.43
C LYS A 2 2.19 -9.78 24.96
N LYS A 3 1.34 -10.32 24.11
CA LYS A 3 1.62 -10.50 22.66
C LYS A 3 1.87 -9.13 22.05
N ILE A 4 3.09 -8.87 21.58
CA ILE A 4 3.42 -7.64 20.86
C ILE A 4 2.59 -7.61 19.59
N THR A 5 1.72 -6.61 19.45
CA THR A 5 0.90 -6.45 18.25
C THR A 5 1.58 -5.46 17.32
N ARG A 6 1.80 -5.87 16.07
CA ARG A 6 2.37 -4.99 15.04
C ARG A 6 1.35 -3.94 14.62
N PHE A 7 1.83 -2.72 14.40
CA PHE A 7 1.07 -1.61 13.86
C PHE A 7 1.73 -1.14 12.56
N HIS A 8 0.95 -0.91 11.51
CA HIS A 8 1.48 -0.51 10.21
C HIS A 8 1.02 0.89 9.83
N ILE A 9 1.95 1.72 9.39
CA ILE A 9 1.66 3.08 8.94
C ILE A 9 2.16 3.26 7.51
N GLN A 10 1.32 3.78 6.64
CA GLN A 10 1.75 4.41 5.40
C GLN A 10 1.88 5.91 5.66
N TRP A 11 3.09 6.43 5.60
CA TRP A 11 3.34 7.84 5.84
C TRP A 11 3.61 8.57 4.52
N HIS A 12 2.63 9.39 4.12
CA HIS A 12 2.72 10.26 2.97
C HIS A 12 3.42 11.55 3.39
N ILE A 13 4.72 11.65 3.16
CA ILE A 13 5.52 12.77 3.65
C ILE A 13 5.42 14.03 2.79
N ILE A 14 5.02 13.90 1.51
CA ILE A 14 4.92 14.97 0.52
C ILE A 14 3.80 14.70 -0.47
N GLU A 15 3.16 15.74 -0.99
CA GLU A 15 2.17 15.63 -2.06
C GLU A 15 2.80 15.68 -3.45
N ALA A 16 3.91 16.39 -3.63
CA ALA A 16 4.60 16.50 -4.91
C ALA A 16 5.01 15.16 -5.50
N CYS A 17 4.88 15.04 -6.80
CA CYS A 17 5.39 13.92 -7.58
C CYS A 17 5.91 14.44 -8.92
N ASN A 18 6.98 13.86 -9.42
CA ASN A 18 7.52 14.17 -10.74
C ASN A 18 6.85 13.43 -11.90
N LEU A 19 5.94 12.49 -11.60
CA LEU A 19 5.11 11.82 -12.59
C LEU A 19 3.65 12.26 -12.52
N ARG A 20 2.91 12.04 -13.62
CA ARG A 20 1.48 12.32 -13.74
C ARG A 20 0.72 11.08 -14.24
N CYS A 21 0.83 10.01 -13.45
CA CYS A 21 0.22 8.72 -13.79
C CYS A 21 -1.30 8.84 -13.89
N LYS A 22 -1.89 8.21 -14.92
CA LYS A 22 -3.34 8.30 -15.18
C LYS A 22 -4.19 7.67 -14.07
N HIS A 23 -3.69 6.63 -13.41
CA HIS A 23 -4.41 5.90 -12.36
C HIS A 23 -4.19 6.47 -10.95
N CYS A 24 -3.46 7.60 -10.83
CA CYS A 24 -3.08 8.15 -9.53
C CYS A 24 -4.30 8.47 -8.67
N TYR A 25 -4.24 8.04 -7.41
CA TYR A 25 -5.28 8.36 -6.41
C TYR A 25 -5.21 9.81 -5.91
N GLN A 26 -4.11 10.53 -6.19
CA GLN A 26 -3.98 11.96 -5.94
C GLN A 26 -4.56 12.76 -7.10
N ASP A 27 -5.10 13.92 -6.80
CA ASP A 27 -5.58 14.93 -7.77
C ASP A 27 -4.76 16.23 -7.69
N SER A 28 -4.03 16.44 -6.60
CA SER A 28 -3.08 17.52 -6.41
C SER A 28 -1.64 17.01 -6.27
N PHE A 29 -0.68 17.85 -6.64
CA PHE A 29 0.76 17.57 -6.63
C PHE A 29 1.54 18.82 -6.21
N ASN A 30 1.00 19.59 -5.25
CA ASN A 30 1.61 20.83 -4.82
C ASN A 30 2.93 20.54 -4.04
N PRO A 31 4.08 21.09 -4.46
CA PRO A 31 5.35 20.88 -3.79
C PRO A 31 5.43 21.49 -2.39
N GLU A 32 4.60 22.48 -2.09
CA GLU A 32 4.55 23.12 -0.77
C GLU A 32 3.78 22.27 0.26
N ASN A 33 2.96 21.32 -0.20
CA ASN A 33 2.20 20.44 0.68
C ASN A 33 3.07 19.29 1.20
N MET A 34 3.81 19.57 2.26
CA MET A 34 4.66 18.62 2.97
C MET A 34 4.81 19.01 4.45
N LEU A 35 5.20 18.07 5.28
CA LEU A 35 5.55 18.34 6.68
C LEU A 35 7.01 18.83 6.76
N GLU A 36 7.24 19.91 7.45
CA GLU A 36 8.55 20.45 7.70
C GLU A 36 9.18 19.89 8.98
N GLY A 37 10.50 20.09 9.17
CA GLY A 37 11.31 19.47 10.21
C GLY A 37 10.70 19.45 11.63
N ALA A 38 10.12 20.57 12.12
CA ALA A 38 9.47 20.63 13.43
C ALA A 38 8.17 19.77 13.47
N GLN A 39 7.40 19.78 12.39
CA GLN A 39 6.17 19.01 12.26
C GLN A 39 6.49 17.51 12.17
N ILE A 40 7.51 17.12 11.41
CA ILE A 40 8.01 15.74 11.33
C ILE A 40 8.38 15.21 12.71
N LYS A 41 9.15 15.99 13.49
CA LYS A 41 9.51 15.66 14.88
C LYS A 41 8.26 15.47 15.74
N LYS A 42 7.27 16.36 15.62
CA LYS A 42 6.01 16.29 16.36
C LYS A 42 5.21 15.05 16.02
N VAL A 43 5.09 14.69 14.72
CA VAL A 43 4.44 13.45 14.26
C VAL A 43 5.11 12.24 14.90
N LEU A 44 6.45 12.14 14.82
CA LEU A 44 7.19 11.00 15.35
C LEU A 44 7.11 10.92 16.88
N ALA A 45 7.19 12.03 17.58
CA ALA A 45 7.08 12.07 19.04
C ALA A 45 5.69 11.58 19.50
N ASN A 46 4.64 12.11 18.89
CA ASN A 46 3.25 11.76 19.18
C ASN A 46 2.97 10.26 18.89
N LEU A 47 3.44 9.77 17.76
CA LEU A 47 3.34 8.37 17.40
C LEU A 47 4.11 7.47 18.38
N THR A 48 5.35 7.82 18.70
CA THR A 48 6.21 7.06 19.63
C THR A 48 5.57 6.94 21.01
N GLN A 49 4.96 8.02 21.51
CA GLN A 49 4.25 8.00 22.80
C GLN A 49 3.11 6.98 22.79
N PHE A 50 2.30 6.95 21.74
CA PHE A 50 1.23 5.95 21.57
C PHE A 50 1.76 4.52 21.50
N LEU A 51 2.83 4.30 20.74
CA LEU A 51 3.42 2.98 20.54
C LEU A 51 3.99 2.41 21.84
N LYS A 52 4.72 3.22 22.62
CA LYS A 52 5.25 2.85 23.93
C LYS A 52 4.14 2.49 24.91
N LYS A 53 3.10 3.35 25.00
CA LYS A 53 1.95 3.13 25.91
C LYS A 53 1.19 1.83 25.56
N THR A 54 1.10 1.49 24.28
CA THR A 54 0.33 0.32 23.81
C THR A 54 1.18 -0.93 23.60
N ASN A 55 2.49 -0.87 23.88
CA ASN A 55 3.47 -1.94 23.63
C ASN A 55 3.39 -2.50 22.21
N LYS A 56 3.34 -1.59 21.22
CA LYS A 56 3.26 -1.95 19.80
C LYS A 56 4.58 -1.62 19.10
N HIS A 57 5.06 -2.56 18.31
CA HIS A 57 6.13 -2.32 17.36
C HIS A 57 5.53 -1.91 16.02
N THR A 58 6.12 -0.91 15.39
CA THR A 58 5.55 -0.33 14.17
C THR A 58 6.42 -0.59 12.97
N THR A 59 5.75 -0.90 11.86
CA THR A 59 6.35 -0.85 10.53
C THR A 59 5.83 0.38 9.80
N ILE A 60 6.72 1.12 9.13
CA ILE A 60 6.37 2.33 8.39
C ILE A 60 6.75 2.14 6.92
N ASP A 61 5.82 2.44 6.01
CA ASP A 61 6.15 2.66 4.60
C ASP A 61 6.15 4.17 4.33
N ILE A 62 7.30 4.74 4.03
CA ILE A 62 7.45 6.12 3.57
C ILE A 62 6.98 6.18 2.12
N THR A 63 6.10 7.11 1.83
CA THR A 63 5.54 7.35 0.50
C THR A 63 5.10 8.82 0.36
N GLY A 64 4.23 9.10 -0.59
CA GLY A 64 3.68 10.44 -0.83
C GLY A 64 3.19 10.53 -2.26
N GLY A 65 3.49 11.63 -2.94
CA GLY A 65 3.61 11.65 -4.39
C GLY A 65 4.85 10.86 -4.78
N GLU A 66 6.03 11.51 -4.70
CA GLU A 66 7.32 10.81 -4.76
C GLU A 66 8.15 11.19 -3.52
N PRO A 67 8.40 10.26 -2.60
CA PRO A 67 9.04 10.57 -1.32
C PRO A 67 10.47 11.10 -1.46
N LEU A 68 11.20 10.71 -2.50
CA LEU A 68 12.57 11.18 -2.75
C LEU A 68 12.64 12.66 -3.16
N LEU A 69 11.51 13.32 -3.45
CA LEU A 69 11.45 14.77 -3.65
C LEU A 69 11.41 15.56 -2.34
N HIS A 70 11.15 14.90 -1.21
CA HIS A 70 11.06 15.61 0.07
C HIS A 70 12.44 16.06 0.53
N PRO A 71 12.67 17.36 0.82
CA PRO A 71 13.98 17.88 1.21
C PRO A 71 14.53 17.21 2.48
N ASP A 72 13.66 16.88 3.42
CA ASP A 72 14.02 16.19 4.67
C ASP A 72 13.97 14.66 4.59
N PHE A 73 13.89 14.07 3.40
CA PHE A 73 13.78 12.61 3.23
C PHE A 73 14.83 11.83 4.03
N TRP A 74 16.09 12.27 3.97
CA TRP A 74 17.18 11.61 4.69
C TRP A 74 17.09 11.78 6.20
N ASN A 75 16.71 12.97 6.66
CA ASN A 75 16.47 13.23 8.08
C ASN A 75 15.34 12.36 8.62
N ILE A 76 14.26 12.17 7.85
CA ILE A 76 13.17 11.25 8.20
C ILE A 76 13.70 9.82 8.34
N CYS A 77 14.47 9.33 7.38
CA CYS A 77 15.08 8.00 7.46
C CYS A 77 15.96 7.83 8.71
N GLU A 78 16.79 8.82 9.03
CA GLU A 78 17.65 8.81 10.24
C GLU A 78 16.82 8.81 11.54
N MET A 79 15.74 9.58 11.59
CA MET A 79 14.84 9.60 12.75
C MET A 79 14.12 8.26 12.94
N LEU A 80 13.72 7.60 11.86
CA LEU A 80 13.12 6.26 11.91
C LEU A 80 14.13 5.20 12.32
N GLU A 81 15.36 5.29 11.82
CA GLU A 81 16.47 4.39 12.18
C GLU A 81 16.76 4.42 13.67
N LYS A 82 16.80 5.61 14.27
CA LYS A 82 17.11 5.85 15.70
C LYS A 82 15.93 5.57 16.65
N ASN A 83 14.71 5.36 16.14
CA ASN A 83 13.51 5.21 16.97
C ASN A 83 13.24 3.75 17.35
N ASP A 84 13.42 3.38 18.62
CA ASP A 84 13.26 2.00 19.11
C ASP A 84 11.82 1.45 18.97
N SER A 85 10.83 2.32 18.91
CA SER A 85 9.43 1.90 18.67
C SER A 85 9.16 1.51 17.22
N ILE A 86 10.09 1.83 16.30
CA ILE A 86 10.01 1.44 14.89
C ILE A 86 10.84 0.18 14.68
N GLU A 87 10.17 -0.92 14.34
CA GLU A 87 10.80 -2.22 14.08
C GLU A 87 11.57 -2.20 12.76
N LYS A 88 10.91 -1.68 11.72
CA LYS A 88 11.46 -1.52 10.38
C LYS A 88 10.65 -0.52 9.58
N PHE A 89 11.26 -0.01 8.53
CA PHE A 89 10.57 0.82 7.56
C PHE A 89 10.91 0.43 6.11
N GLY A 90 10.11 0.91 5.18
CA GLY A 90 10.28 0.72 3.74
C GLY A 90 9.98 1.99 2.99
N ILE A 91 10.28 1.97 1.69
CA ILE A 91 10.02 3.09 0.77
C ILE A 91 9.13 2.58 -0.35
N ILE A 92 8.09 3.36 -0.69
CA ILE A 92 7.28 3.18 -1.89
C ILE A 92 7.61 4.33 -2.83
N THR A 93 8.19 4.05 -3.98
CA THR A 93 8.68 5.05 -4.93
C THR A 93 8.35 4.67 -6.38
N ASN A 94 8.26 5.67 -7.24
CA ASN A 94 8.23 5.45 -8.68
C ASN A 94 9.61 5.07 -9.25
N GLY A 95 10.67 5.26 -8.48
CA GLY A 95 12.05 4.90 -8.78
C GLY A 95 12.82 5.86 -9.68
N THR A 96 12.17 6.86 -10.28
CA THR A 96 12.78 7.72 -11.31
C THR A 96 13.93 8.60 -10.81
N LEU A 97 14.02 8.80 -9.49
CA LEU A 97 15.08 9.56 -8.83
C LEU A 97 16.16 8.66 -8.21
N LEU A 98 16.04 7.34 -8.39
CA LEU A 98 17.05 6.43 -7.89
C LEU A 98 18.31 6.48 -8.74
N GLU A 99 19.43 6.66 -8.08
CA GLU A 99 20.77 6.58 -8.60
C GLU A 99 21.59 5.61 -7.75
N ARG A 100 22.75 5.19 -8.24
CA ARG A 100 23.60 4.20 -7.54
C ARG A 100 23.94 4.59 -6.11
N ASP A 101 24.29 5.86 -5.90
CA ASP A 101 24.65 6.36 -4.58
C ASP A 101 23.43 6.45 -3.64
N ILE A 102 22.25 6.78 -4.20
CA ILE A 102 20.99 6.77 -3.46
C ILE A 102 20.68 5.34 -2.99
N VAL A 103 20.76 4.34 -3.88
CA VAL A 103 20.51 2.94 -3.52
C VAL A 103 21.52 2.44 -2.49
N LYS A 104 22.80 2.84 -2.59
CA LYS A 104 23.83 2.54 -1.61
C LYS A 104 23.51 3.18 -0.24
N LYS A 105 23.12 4.46 -0.23
CA LYS A 105 22.73 5.17 0.99
C LYS A 105 21.49 4.59 1.64
N ILE A 106 20.44 4.26 0.86
CA ILE A 106 19.25 3.56 1.35
C ILE A 106 19.64 2.21 2.00
N SER A 107 20.57 1.47 1.38
CA SER A 107 21.05 0.17 1.88
C SER A 107 21.90 0.25 3.15
N SER A 108 22.34 1.44 3.55
CA SER A 108 23.10 1.62 4.79
C SER A 108 22.25 1.69 6.05
N PHE A 109 20.95 1.96 5.92
CA PHE A 109 20.03 1.97 7.05
C PHE A 109 19.66 0.53 7.47
N SER A 110 19.90 0.22 8.75
CA SER A 110 19.70 -1.15 9.26
C SER A 110 18.23 -1.53 9.38
N LYS A 111 17.33 -0.55 9.61
CA LYS A 111 15.88 -0.75 9.72
C LYS A 111 15.14 -0.56 8.39
N LEU A 112 15.77 -0.02 7.35
CA LEU A 112 15.17 0.07 6.02
C LEU A 112 15.26 -1.29 5.34
N LYS A 113 14.16 -2.06 5.41
CA LYS A 113 14.12 -3.48 5.00
C LYS A 113 13.47 -3.72 3.65
N THR A 114 12.71 -2.76 3.12
CA THR A 114 11.95 -3.00 1.90
C THR A 114 11.97 -1.77 0.99
N ILE A 115 12.22 -1.98 -0.29
CA ILE A 115 11.95 -1.01 -1.35
C ILE A 115 10.83 -1.56 -2.24
N LYS A 116 9.83 -0.71 -2.50
CA LYS A 116 8.67 -1.06 -3.33
C LYS A 116 8.64 -0.13 -4.53
N ILE A 117 8.76 -0.72 -5.72
CA ILE A 117 8.78 0.01 -6.99
C ILE A 117 7.41 -0.10 -7.65
N SER A 118 6.83 1.04 -7.98
CA SER A 118 5.54 1.08 -8.69
C SER A 118 5.66 0.53 -10.10
N CYS A 119 4.81 -0.44 -10.44
CA CYS A 119 4.82 -1.13 -11.73
C CYS A 119 3.39 -1.51 -12.13
N GLU A 120 2.78 -0.78 -13.06
CA GLU A 120 1.41 -1.03 -13.52
C GLU A 120 1.32 -1.79 -14.84
N GLY A 121 2.45 -2.24 -15.37
CA GLY A 121 2.51 -3.03 -16.59
C GLY A 121 3.82 -3.78 -16.73
N SER A 122 3.76 -5.00 -17.27
CA SER A 122 4.91 -5.80 -17.69
C SER A 122 5.28 -5.57 -19.15
N GLU A 123 4.43 -4.86 -19.90
CA GLU A 123 4.58 -4.54 -21.32
C GLU A 123 4.74 -3.03 -21.52
N LYS A 124 5.59 -2.66 -22.50
CA LYS A 124 5.98 -1.29 -22.79
C LYS A 124 4.78 -0.36 -23.02
N GLU A 125 3.91 -0.74 -23.93
CA GLU A 125 2.79 0.11 -24.37
C GLU A 125 1.87 0.48 -23.20
N PHE A 126 1.46 -0.51 -22.41
CA PHE A 126 0.57 -0.27 -21.29
C PHE A 126 1.26 0.51 -20.15
N PHE A 127 2.49 0.13 -19.83
CA PHE A 127 3.26 0.84 -18.79
C PHE A 127 3.39 2.33 -19.13
N GLU A 128 3.84 2.66 -20.35
CA GLU A 128 4.02 4.04 -20.82
C GLU A 128 2.68 4.80 -20.88
N TYR A 129 1.61 4.13 -21.29
CA TYR A 129 0.26 4.70 -21.30
C TYR A 129 -0.18 5.15 -19.92
N ILE A 130 0.04 4.31 -18.90
CA ILE A 130 -0.42 4.58 -17.51
C ILE A 130 0.54 5.48 -16.76
N ARG A 131 1.85 5.21 -16.80
CA ARG A 131 2.86 5.88 -15.98
C ARG A 131 3.34 7.20 -16.57
N LYS A 132 3.21 7.38 -17.89
CA LYS A 132 3.80 8.51 -18.62
C LYS A 132 5.31 8.62 -18.43
N PHE A 133 5.96 7.47 -18.42
CA PHE A 133 7.39 7.32 -18.23
C PHE A 133 7.94 6.21 -19.15
N PRO A 134 9.13 6.38 -19.78
CA PRO A 134 9.67 5.39 -20.70
C PRO A 134 9.94 4.03 -20.04
N TYR A 135 9.44 2.96 -20.65
CA TYR A 135 9.58 1.60 -20.13
C TYR A 135 11.03 1.13 -20.06
N ASP A 136 11.86 1.48 -21.03
CA ASP A 136 13.26 1.09 -21.03
C ASP A 136 14.02 1.71 -19.84
N LYS A 137 13.73 2.97 -19.50
CA LYS A 137 14.25 3.60 -18.27
C LYS A 137 13.73 2.93 -17.00
N PHE A 138 12.48 2.48 -17.00
CA PHE A 138 11.95 1.68 -15.88
C PHE A 138 12.73 0.37 -15.71
N LEU A 139 13.05 -0.33 -16.80
CA LEU A 139 13.86 -1.55 -16.72
C LEU A 139 15.26 -1.28 -16.19
N ASP A 140 15.86 -0.14 -16.50
CA ASP A 140 17.15 0.28 -15.93
C ASP A 140 17.04 0.58 -14.42
N ILE A 141 15.92 1.17 -13.97
CA ILE A 141 15.63 1.31 -12.56
C ILE A 141 15.56 -0.06 -11.86
N LEU A 142 14.92 -1.06 -12.47
CA LEU A 142 14.86 -2.40 -11.89
C LEU A 142 16.26 -3.02 -11.75
N LYS A 143 17.13 -2.86 -12.75
CA LYS A 143 18.54 -3.29 -12.66
C LYS A 143 19.26 -2.58 -11.52
N LEU A 144 19.06 -1.28 -11.38
CA LEU A 144 19.68 -0.49 -10.31
C LEU A 144 19.21 -0.94 -8.93
N VAL A 145 17.90 -1.16 -8.76
CA VAL A 145 17.30 -1.60 -7.49
C VAL A 145 17.73 -3.02 -7.11
N SER A 146 18.17 -3.84 -8.06
CA SER A 146 18.68 -5.18 -7.77
C SER A 146 19.88 -5.17 -6.78
N TYR A 147 20.63 -4.06 -6.71
CA TYR A 147 21.73 -3.87 -5.75
C TYR A 147 21.28 -3.54 -4.33
N PHE A 148 20.00 -3.25 -4.10
CA PHE A 148 19.48 -3.03 -2.76
C PHE A 148 19.55 -4.33 -1.94
N LYS A 149 20.09 -4.25 -0.71
CA LYS A 149 20.33 -5.42 0.14
C LYS A 149 19.10 -5.95 0.88
N GLY A 150 18.01 -5.15 0.91
CA GLY A 150 16.75 -5.54 1.53
C GLY A 150 15.77 -6.19 0.54
N GLU A 151 14.53 -6.33 0.97
CA GLU A 151 13.45 -6.91 0.16
C GLU A 151 13.01 -5.94 -0.94
N LYS A 152 13.00 -6.41 -2.18
CA LYS A 152 12.63 -5.69 -3.41
C LYS A 152 11.29 -6.18 -3.93
N ILE A 153 10.30 -5.29 -4.00
CA ILE A 153 8.93 -5.64 -4.34
C ILE A 153 8.43 -4.75 -5.48
N LEU A 154 7.82 -5.35 -6.49
CA LEU A 154 7.02 -4.60 -7.48
C LEU A 154 5.63 -4.34 -6.89
N MET A 155 5.12 -3.12 -7.01
CA MET A 155 3.74 -2.79 -6.64
C MET A 155 2.88 -2.65 -7.90
N PHE A 156 1.92 -3.53 -8.04
CA PHE A 156 1.04 -3.58 -9.20
C PHE A 156 -0.40 -3.22 -8.82
N THR A 157 -0.89 -2.14 -9.41
CA THR A 157 -2.29 -1.74 -9.30
C THR A 157 -3.08 -2.33 -10.46
N MET A 158 -3.86 -3.37 -10.16
CA MET A 158 -4.60 -4.13 -11.15
C MET A 158 -5.90 -3.41 -11.54
N MET A 159 -6.10 -3.27 -12.84
CA MET A 159 -7.28 -2.75 -13.53
C MET A 159 -7.81 -3.80 -14.50
N GLU A 160 -9.02 -3.63 -15.01
CA GLU A 160 -9.59 -4.54 -16.01
C GLU A 160 -8.70 -4.68 -17.24
N ASN A 161 -8.15 -3.57 -17.73
CA ASN A 161 -7.35 -3.52 -18.95
C ASN A 161 -5.85 -3.82 -18.78
N ASN A 162 -5.40 -4.26 -17.59
CA ASN A 162 -4.05 -4.78 -17.38
C ASN A 162 -4.01 -6.11 -16.65
N SER A 163 -5.16 -6.76 -16.50
CA SER A 163 -5.27 -8.05 -15.80
C SER A 163 -4.43 -9.15 -16.47
N ASN A 164 -4.32 -9.12 -17.80
CA ASN A 164 -3.50 -10.03 -18.61
C ASN A 164 -1.99 -9.87 -18.37
N GLN A 165 -1.54 -8.79 -17.73
CA GLN A 165 -0.11 -8.53 -17.52
C GLN A 165 0.45 -9.09 -16.21
N VAL A 166 -0.39 -9.71 -15.39
CA VAL A 166 0.02 -10.27 -14.10
C VAL A 166 1.06 -11.39 -14.29
N SER A 167 0.94 -12.21 -15.31
CA SER A 167 1.92 -13.26 -15.63
C SER A 167 3.32 -12.69 -15.93
N GLY A 168 3.40 -11.58 -16.64
CA GLY A 168 4.67 -10.92 -16.94
C GLY A 168 5.40 -10.35 -15.70
N LEU A 169 4.69 -10.13 -14.59
CA LEU A 169 5.34 -9.71 -13.34
C LEU A 169 6.25 -10.79 -12.77
N PHE A 170 5.91 -12.06 -12.94
CA PHE A 170 6.75 -13.19 -12.52
C PHE A 170 8.07 -13.18 -13.26
N GLU A 171 8.05 -12.86 -14.56
CA GLU A 171 9.26 -12.77 -15.37
C GLU A 171 10.11 -11.55 -15.01
N LEU A 172 9.50 -10.39 -14.75
CA LEU A 172 10.21 -9.21 -14.26
C LEU A 172 10.89 -9.49 -12.91
N VAL A 173 10.19 -10.13 -11.98
CA VAL A 173 10.74 -10.50 -10.66
C VAL A 173 11.95 -11.42 -10.82
N LYS A 174 11.85 -12.47 -11.65
CA LYS A 174 12.97 -13.40 -11.91
C LYS A 174 14.15 -12.69 -12.56
N LYS A 175 13.89 -11.96 -13.65
CA LYS A 175 14.91 -11.32 -14.50
C LYS A 175 15.73 -10.27 -13.75
N TYR A 176 15.09 -9.47 -12.87
CA TYR A 176 15.74 -8.36 -12.17
C TYR A 176 16.06 -8.66 -10.71
N GLY A 177 15.90 -9.90 -10.25
CA GLY A 177 16.27 -10.31 -8.90
C GLY A 177 15.44 -9.66 -7.81
N PHE A 178 14.15 -9.41 -8.08
CA PHE A 178 13.19 -8.98 -7.07
C PHE A 178 12.73 -10.18 -6.23
N ASP A 179 12.20 -9.91 -5.04
CA ASP A 179 11.71 -10.95 -4.13
C ASP A 179 10.24 -11.30 -4.37
N GLY A 180 9.52 -10.45 -5.11
CA GLY A 180 8.13 -10.66 -5.44
C GLY A 180 7.40 -9.38 -5.87
N PHE A 181 6.07 -9.47 -5.87
CA PHE A 181 5.22 -8.33 -6.15
C PHE A 181 4.00 -8.28 -5.24
N ILE A 182 3.41 -7.09 -5.11
CA ILE A 182 2.13 -6.87 -4.44
C ILE A 182 1.08 -6.56 -5.51
N LEU A 183 0.01 -7.32 -5.49
CA LEU A 183 -1.18 -7.11 -6.32
C LEU A 183 -2.25 -6.40 -5.52
N GLU A 184 -2.67 -5.23 -5.97
CA GLU A 184 -3.71 -4.43 -5.36
C GLU A 184 -4.77 -4.03 -6.39
N ARG A 185 -6.03 -3.92 -5.97
CA ARG A 185 -7.10 -3.46 -6.85
C ARG A 185 -7.02 -1.95 -7.07
N PHE A 186 -7.28 -1.50 -8.28
CA PHE A 186 -7.42 -0.09 -8.62
C PHE A 186 -8.65 0.54 -7.95
N PHE A 187 -8.49 1.76 -7.46
CA PHE A 187 -9.54 2.61 -6.91
C PHE A 187 -9.73 3.84 -7.79
N PRO A 188 -10.94 4.15 -8.27
CA PRO A 188 -11.21 5.30 -9.12
C PRO A 188 -11.26 6.61 -8.29
N MET A 189 -10.11 7.03 -7.78
CA MET A 189 -9.92 8.22 -6.96
C MET A 189 -8.93 9.18 -7.62
N GLY A 190 -8.94 10.45 -7.24
CA GLY A 190 -8.03 11.46 -7.75
C GLY A 190 -8.02 11.51 -9.28
N LYS A 191 -6.84 11.58 -9.89
CA LYS A 191 -6.68 11.49 -11.36
C LYS A 191 -7.23 10.18 -11.93
N GLY A 192 -7.20 9.09 -11.14
CA GLY A 192 -7.74 7.79 -11.54
C GLY A 192 -9.24 7.76 -11.80
N LYS A 193 -10.02 8.77 -11.40
CA LYS A 193 -11.46 8.86 -11.71
C LYS A 193 -11.74 8.76 -13.20
N GLN A 194 -10.85 9.29 -14.05
CA GLN A 194 -10.98 9.19 -15.51
C GLN A 194 -10.90 7.76 -16.05
N LEU A 195 -10.38 6.84 -15.25
CA LEU A 195 -10.24 5.41 -15.59
C LEU A 195 -11.30 4.53 -14.89
N SER A 196 -12.39 5.11 -14.36
CA SER A 196 -13.41 4.37 -13.60
C SER A 196 -14.02 3.20 -14.38
N ARG A 197 -14.10 3.28 -15.72
CA ARG A 197 -14.54 2.18 -16.59
C ARG A 197 -13.62 0.95 -16.55
N PHE A 198 -12.38 1.11 -16.05
CA PHE A 198 -11.41 0.02 -15.93
C PHE A 198 -11.28 -0.51 -14.49
N VAL A 199 -12.23 -0.19 -13.61
CA VAL A 199 -12.31 -0.86 -12.32
C VAL A 199 -12.56 -2.35 -12.57
N LEU A 200 -11.84 -3.21 -11.88
CA LEU A 200 -11.90 -4.66 -12.03
C LEU A 200 -13.33 -5.18 -11.90
N SER A 201 -13.76 -6.00 -12.85
CA SER A 201 -14.97 -6.79 -12.70
C SER A 201 -14.79 -7.85 -11.59
N LYS A 202 -15.90 -8.28 -11.01
CA LYS A 202 -15.89 -9.37 -10.02
C LYS A 202 -15.29 -10.65 -10.61
N GLN A 203 -15.60 -10.92 -11.88
CA GLN A 203 -15.15 -12.12 -12.57
C GLN A 203 -13.65 -12.09 -12.86
N THR A 204 -13.13 -10.97 -13.39
CA THR A 204 -11.69 -10.81 -13.65
C THR A 204 -10.89 -10.94 -12.35
N TRP A 205 -11.34 -10.31 -11.26
CA TRP A 205 -10.70 -10.45 -9.97
C TRP A 205 -10.69 -11.88 -9.45
N LYS A 206 -11.82 -12.60 -9.57
CA LYS A 206 -11.93 -14.01 -9.18
C LYS A 206 -10.97 -14.89 -9.99
N ASN A 207 -10.98 -14.75 -11.32
CA ASN A 207 -10.13 -15.53 -12.22
C ASN A 207 -8.65 -15.33 -11.90
N THR A 208 -8.22 -14.07 -11.76
CA THR A 208 -6.82 -13.77 -11.40
C THR A 208 -6.40 -14.40 -10.07
N ILE A 209 -7.28 -14.42 -9.06
CA ILE A 209 -6.96 -15.07 -7.79
C ILE A 209 -6.79 -16.58 -7.97
N ILE A 210 -7.65 -17.21 -8.78
CA ILE A 210 -7.55 -18.66 -9.09
C ILE A 210 -6.23 -18.95 -9.80
N GLU A 211 -5.90 -18.19 -10.84
CA GLU A 211 -4.62 -18.32 -11.57
C GLU A 211 -3.41 -18.17 -10.63
N LEU A 212 -3.44 -17.18 -9.73
CA LEU A 212 -2.36 -16.99 -8.75
C LEU A 212 -2.26 -18.14 -7.75
N LEU A 213 -3.37 -18.72 -7.32
CA LEU A 213 -3.37 -19.91 -6.46
C LEU A 213 -2.72 -21.09 -7.20
N GLU A 214 -3.11 -21.36 -8.43
CA GLU A 214 -2.55 -22.44 -9.27
C GLU A 214 -1.04 -22.24 -9.51
N MET A 215 -0.61 -21.02 -9.81
CA MET A 215 0.82 -20.69 -9.96
C MET A 215 1.63 -20.88 -8.67
N CYS A 216 0.96 -20.80 -7.50
CA CYS A 216 1.56 -21.04 -6.20
C CYS A 216 1.41 -22.50 -5.72
N GLY A 217 0.88 -23.41 -6.56
CA GLY A 217 0.73 -24.84 -6.25
C GLY A 217 -0.51 -25.19 -5.43
N PHE A 218 -1.51 -24.31 -5.41
CA PHE A 218 -2.83 -24.53 -4.82
C PHE A 218 -3.85 -24.90 -5.91
N SER A 219 -5.00 -25.41 -5.50
CA SER A 219 -6.13 -25.66 -6.42
C SER A 219 -7.14 -24.53 -6.41
N SER A 220 -8.05 -24.51 -7.39
CA SER A 220 -9.19 -23.57 -7.40
C SER A 220 -10.13 -23.73 -6.20
N GLU A 221 -10.15 -24.91 -5.57
CA GLU A 221 -10.95 -25.20 -4.36
C GLU A 221 -10.43 -24.44 -3.14
N ASP A 222 -9.12 -24.08 -3.14
CA ASP A 222 -8.47 -23.31 -2.07
C ASP A 222 -8.87 -21.83 -2.07
N LEU A 223 -9.68 -21.38 -3.04
CA LEU A 223 -10.19 -20.02 -3.12
C LEU A 223 -10.82 -19.56 -1.80
N ASN A 224 -11.46 -20.45 -1.06
CA ASN A 224 -12.08 -20.16 0.24
C ASN A 224 -11.08 -19.66 1.28
N LEU A 225 -9.81 -20.05 1.21
CA LEU A 225 -8.76 -19.65 2.14
C LEU A 225 -8.39 -18.16 2.01
N VAL A 226 -8.66 -17.57 0.85
CA VAL A 226 -8.20 -16.22 0.49
C VAL A 226 -9.30 -15.18 0.34
N LEU A 227 -10.58 -15.57 0.43
CA LEU A 227 -11.74 -14.69 0.22
C LEU A 227 -11.76 -13.41 1.06
N GLN A 228 -11.17 -13.45 2.25
CA GLN A 228 -11.10 -12.33 3.16
C GLN A 228 -10.10 -11.24 2.72
N TYR A 229 -9.15 -11.57 1.85
CA TYR A 229 -8.09 -10.65 1.44
C TYR A 229 -8.49 -9.84 0.20
N LYS A 230 -7.99 -8.63 0.11
CA LYS A 230 -8.29 -7.67 -0.96
C LYS A 230 -7.04 -7.15 -1.67
N ALA A 231 -5.89 -7.63 -1.23
CA ALA A 231 -4.58 -7.47 -1.84
C ALA A 231 -3.73 -8.70 -1.51
N PHE A 232 -2.78 -9.00 -2.35
CA PHE A 232 -1.92 -10.17 -2.21
C PHE A 232 -0.46 -9.79 -2.42
N LYS A 233 0.42 -10.41 -1.64
CA LYS A 233 1.86 -10.39 -1.85
C LYS A 233 2.26 -11.76 -2.38
N ILE A 234 2.82 -11.76 -3.58
CA ILE A 234 3.38 -12.95 -4.21
C ILE A 234 4.89 -12.89 -4.05
N LYS A 235 5.48 -13.93 -3.49
CA LYS A 235 6.92 -14.01 -3.26
C LYS A 235 7.53 -15.18 -3.99
N LYS A 236 8.74 -14.98 -4.48
CA LYS A 236 9.58 -16.06 -4.97
C LYS A 236 10.06 -16.88 -3.76
N GLY A 237 9.68 -18.16 -3.72
CA GLY A 237 10.22 -19.13 -2.77
C GLY A 237 11.42 -19.88 -3.38
N GLU A 238 11.99 -20.80 -2.63
CA GLU A 238 13.11 -21.62 -3.11
C GLU A 238 12.72 -22.53 -4.27
N LYS A 239 11.56 -23.19 -4.18
CA LYS A 239 11.05 -24.12 -5.21
C LYS A 239 9.85 -23.54 -5.95
N ASN A 240 8.90 -22.98 -5.23
CA ASN A 240 7.61 -22.51 -5.76
C ASN A 240 7.34 -21.06 -5.35
N TRP A 241 6.43 -20.41 -6.06
CA TRP A 241 5.88 -19.13 -5.64
C TRP A 241 5.00 -19.30 -4.40
N GLN A 242 4.96 -18.26 -3.57
CA GLN A 242 4.18 -18.23 -2.33
C GLN A 242 3.21 -17.05 -2.38
N MET A 243 1.95 -17.30 -2.03
CA MET A 243 0.90 -16.28 -1.99
C MET A 243 0.52 -15.95 -0.56
N PHE A 244 0.60 -14.69 -0.20
CA PHE A 244 0.23 -14.17 1.11
C PHE A 244 -0.89 -13.15 0.96
N GLY A 245 -2.02 -13.38 1.60
CA GLY A 245 -3.10 -12.41 1.67
C GLY A 245 -2.76 -11.28 2.62
N ALA A 246 -2.95 -10.03 2.18
CA ALA A 246 -2.74 -8.85 3.02
C ALA A 246 -3.98 -8.62 3.93
N PRO A 247 -3.86 -8.77 5.26
CA PRO A 247 -4.97 -8.50 6.17
C PRO A 247 -5.34 -7.02 6.17
N CYS A 248 -6.64 -6.72 6.20
CA CYS A 248 -7.11 -5.34 6.29
C CYS A 248 -6.73 -4.72 7.64
N VAL A 249 -5.96 -3.62 7.60
CA VAL A 249 -5.48 -2.91 8.80
C VAL A 249 -6.49 -1.88 9.34
N VAL A 250 -7.50 -1.53 8.55
CA VAL A 250 -8.48 -0.47 8.85
C VAL A 250 -9.17 -0.70 10.20
N GLY A 251 -9.04 0.27 11.09
CA GLY A 251 -9.61 0.25 12.44
C GLY A 251 -9.00 -0.80 13.39
N LYS A 252 -7.94 -1.51 12.99
CA LYS A 252 -7.33 -2.59 13.79
C LYS A 252 -5.85 -2.35 14.08
N THR A 253 -5.02 -2.37 13.05
CA THR A 253 -3.56 -2.46 13.19
C THR A 253 -2.81 -1.52 12.26
N GLY A 254 -3.44 -0.48 11.75
CA GLY A 254 -2.75 0.48 10.91
C GLY A 254 -3.61 1.60 10.37
N CYS A 255 -2.96 2.59 9.80
CA CYS A 255 -3.55 3.80 9.21
C CYS A 255 -2.60 4.41 8.17
N ALA A 256 -3.04 5.48 7.51
CA ALA A 256 -2.18 6.37 6.74
C ALA A 256 -2.08 7.73 7.46
N ILE A 257 -0.88 8.32 7.46
CA ILE A 257 -0.62 9.71 7.88
C ILE A 257 -0.30 10.48 6.61
N MET A 258 -0.98 11.59 6.40
CA MET A 258 -0.84 12.38 5.18
C MET A 258 0.18 13.51 5.37
N HIS A 259 0.55 14.13 4.27
CA HIS A 259 1.53 15.21 4.18
C HIS A 259 1.17 16.50 4.98
N ASP A 260 -0.08 16.62 5.41
CA ASP A 260 -0.59 17.72 6.25
C ASP A 260 -0.84 17.31 7.71
N GLY A 261 -0.41 16.09 8.09
CA GLY A 261 -0.66 15.50 9.41
C GLY A 261 -2.04 14.88 9.58
N SER A 262 -2.92 14.93 8.60
CA SER A 262 -4.22 14.25 8.62
C SER A 262 -4.04 12.74 8.72
N VAL A 263 -4.88 12.07 9.49
CA VAL A 263 -4.85 10.61 9.67
C VAL A 263 -6.06 9.99 8.97
N PHE A 264 -5.79 9.04 8.08
CA PHE A 264 -6.80 8.28 7.36
C PHE A 264 -6.74 6.80 7.77
N PRO A 265 -7.87 6.09 7.79
CA PRO A 265 -7.88 4.65 8.12
C PRO A 265 -7.06 3.79 7.15
N CYS A 266 -6.93 4.23 5.91
CA CYS A 266 -6.13 3.67 4.82
C CYS A 266 -5.92 4.75 3.77
N ARG A 267 -4.82 4.74 3.04
CA ARG A 267 -4.53 5.74 1.98
C ARG A 267 -5.65 5.88 0.94
N ARG A 268 -6.40 4.81 0.68
CA ARG A 268 -7.52 4.77 -0.27
C ARG A 268 -8.87 5.05 0.38
N PHE A 269 -8.86 5.41 1.64
CA PHE A 269 -10.08 5.70 2.40
C PHE A 269 -10.04 7.17 2.83
N ALA A 270 -10.52 8.05 1.95
CA ALA A 270 -10.50 9.50 2.13
C ALA A 270 -11.48 9.98 3.24
N LEU A 271 -11.42 9.33 4.40
CA LEU A 271 -12.12 9.68 5.63
C LEU A 271 -11.08 10.21 6.63
N ASN A 272 -11.06 11.53 6.85
CA ASN A 272 -10.20 12.11 7.88
C ASN A 272 -10.74 11.73 9.27
N ILE A 273 -9.91 11.05 10.08
CA ILE A 273 -10.24 10.62 11.45
C ILE A 273 -9.54 11.46 12.53
N GLY A 274 -8.79 12.48 12.12
CA GLY A 274 -8.10 13.43 12.99
C GLY A 274 -6.80 13.95 12.38
N ASN A 275 -6.11 14.85 13.07
CA ASN A 275 -4.82 15.37 12.63
C ASN A 275 -3.78 15.26 13.75
N ILE A 276 -2.67 14.57 13.47
CA ILE A 276 -1.62 14.24 14.45
C ILE A 276 -0.80 15.46 14.90
N LEU A 277 -0.89 16.58 14.16
CA LEU A 277 -0.26 17.84 14.55
C LEU A 277 -1.07 18.61 15.61
N SER A 278 -2.37 18.40 15.68
CA SER A 278 -3.26 19.10 16.61
C SER A 278 -3.80 18.24 17.74
N GLN A 279 -3.74 16.90 17.60
CA GLN A 279 -4.28 15.94 18.55
C GLN A 279 -3.26 14.86 18.89
N SER A 280 -3.38 14.23 20.08
CA SER A 280 -2.60 13.02 20.35
C SER A 280 -3.06 11.87 19.46
N PHE A 281 -2.11 11.06 18.97
CA PHE A 281 -2.45 9.89 18.13
C PHE A 281 -3.32 8.88 18.91
N GLU A 282 -3.15 8.80 20.22
CA GLU A 282 -4.02 8.00 21.08
C GLU A 282 -5.48 8.42 20.94
N LYS A 283 -5.79 9.73 21.09
CA LYS A 283 -7.14 10.27 20.94
C LYS A 283 -7.70 9.99 19.55
N ILE A 284 -6.91 10.26 18.48
CA ILE A 284 -7.31 9.96 17.11
C ILE A 284 -7.66 8.49 16.96
N TRP A 285 -6.84 7.61 17.54
CA TRP A 285 -7.04 6.17 17.42
C TRP A 285 -8.26 5.70 18.23
N GLU A 286 -8.49 6.23 19.42
CA GLU A 286 -9.64 5.90 20.26
C GLU A 286 -10.97 6.32 19.65
N THR A 287 -11.02 7.50 19.06
CA THR A 287 -12.22 8.05 18.41
C THR A 287 -12.47 7.54 16.99
N ASN A 288 -11.54 6.73 16.44
CA ASN A 288 -11.69 6.16 15.10
C ASN A 288 -12.96 5.31 14.97
N PRO A 289 -13.95 5.71 14.18
CA PRO A 289 -15.25 5.04 14.09
C PRO A 289 -15.16 3.62 13.56
N LEU A 290 -14.06 3.28 12.85
CA LEU A 290 -13.89 1.96 12.24
C LEU A 290 -13.39 0.89 13.21
N ARG A 291 -12.94 1.26 14.41
CA ARG A 291 -12.43 0.31 15.40
C ARG A 291 -13.50 -0.66 15.89
N ASN A 292 -14.68 -0.16 16.13
CA ASN A 292 -15.76 -0.89 16.79
C ASN A 292 -16.81 -1.43 15.82
N ILE A 293 -16.65 -1.23 14.51
CA ILE A 293 -17.57 -1.80 13.51
C ILE A 293 -17.64 -3.31 13.68
N LYS A 294 -18.83 -3.82 13.97
CA LYS A 294 -19.14 -5.24 13.97
C LYS A 294 -19.74 -5.65 12.62
N LYS A 295 -19.75 -6.93 12.33
CA LYS A 295 -20.32 -7.43 11.08
C LYS A 295 -21.81 -7.11 10.94
N LYS A 296 -22.57 -7.18 12.04
CA LYS A 296 -23.99 -6.82 12.11
C LYS A 296 -24.29 -5.35 11.76
N ASP A 297 -23.29 -4.46 11.88
CA ASP A 297 -23.45 -3.04 11.57
C ASP A 297 -23.34 -2.78 10.06
N LEU A 298 -22.84 -3.78 9.29
CA LEU A 298 -22.67 -3.66 7.86
C LEU A 298 -23.99 -3.93 7.13
N LYS A 299 -24.18 -3.22 6.02
CA LYS A 299 -25.33 -3.34 5.14
C LYS A 299 -25.05 -4.34 4.01
N GLY A 300 -26.12 -4.83 3.38
CA GLY A 300 -26.05 -5.75 2.24
C GLY A 300 -25.35 -7.06 2.59
N LEU A 301 -24.75 -7.70 1.60
CA LEU A 301 -24.11 -9.00 1.75
C LEU A 301 -22.96 -9.03 2.75
N CYS A 302 -22.27 -7.91 2.98
CA CYS A 302 -21.22 -7.88 3.99
C CYS A 302 -21.74 -8.11 5.41
N GLY A 303 -22.97 -7.70 5.71
CA GLY A 303 -23.61 -7.90 7.03
C GLY A 303 -23.97 -9.37 7.31
N SER A 304 -24.47 -10.09 6.31
CA SER A 304 -24.89 -11.49 6.38
C SER A 304 -23.80 -12.50 5.99
N CYS A 305 -22.68 -12.04 5.41
CA CYS A 305 -21.62 -12.90 4.89
C CYS A 305 -21.02 -13.83 5.96
N LYS A 306 -20.87 -15.13 5.64
CA LYS A 306 -20.36 -16.15 6.57
C LYS A 306 -18.81 -16.18 6.67
N ILE A 307 -18.07 -15.48 5.79
CA ILE A 307 -16.61 -15.49 5.80
C ILE A 307 -16.08 -14.86 7.09
N LYS A 308 -15.44 -15.69 7.90
CA LYS A 308 -14.87 -15.27 9.18
C LYS A 308 -13.81 -14.17 8.98
N ASN A 309 -13.81 -13.15 9.83
CA ASN A 309 -12.87 -12.02 9.80
C ASN A 309 -12.94 -11.10 8.56
N CYS A 310 -13.79 -11.37 7.57
CA CYS A 310 -14.01 -10.48 6.44
C CYS A 310 -15.09 -9.44 6.76
N LYS A 311 -14.81 -8.19 6.51
CA LYS A 311 -15.75 -7.06 6.58
C LYS A 311 -15.94 -6.39 5.21
N GLY A 312 -15.47 -7.01 4.10
CA GLY A 312 -15.36 -6.37 2.80
C GLY A 312 -14.33 -5.23 2.81
N CYS A 313 -14.15 -4.55 1.68
CA CYS A 313 -13.30 -3.38 1.61
C CYS A 313 -14.09 -2.11 1.97
N ARG A 314 -13.92 -1.61 3.18
CA ARG A 314 -14.63 -0.40 3.65
C ARG A 314 -14.23 0.86 2.88
N ALA A 315 -12.97 0.91 2.41
CA ALA A 315 -12.49 1.97 1.55
C ALA A 315 -13.21 1.98 0.19
N PHE A 316 -13.44 0.79 -0.40
CA PHE A 316 -14.17 0.69 -1.67
C PHE A 316 -15.65 1.05 -1.52
N ALA A 317 -16.29 0.55 -0.46
CA ALA A 317 -17.67 0.92 -0.15
C ALA A 317 -17.83 2.44 -0.01
N TYR A 318 -16.90 3.09 0.70
CA TYR A 318 -16.89 4.54 0.84
C TYR A 318 -16.60 5.27 -0.49
N CYS A 319 -15.64 4.79 -1.25
CA CYS A 319 -15.27 5.39 -2.55
C CYS A 319 -16.45 5.43 -3.53
N ILE A 320 -17.27 4.37 -3.57
CA ILE A 320 -18.36 4.24 -4.55
C ILE A 320 -19.68 4.80 -4.01
N TYR A 321 -19.97 4.58 -2.72
CA TYR A 321 -21.29 4.89 -2.15
C TYR A 321 -21.30 6.09 -1.20
N GLY A 322 -20.15 6.62 -0.81
CA GLY A 322 -20.03 7.62 0.27
C GLY A 322 -20.36 7.05 1.66
N ASP A 323 -20.66 5.75 1.76
CA ASP A 323 -21.06 5.05 2.99
C ASP A 323 -20.21 3.80 3.20
N TYR A 324 -19.33 3.84 4.19
CA TYR A 324 -18.44 2.72 4.50
C TYR A 324 -19.14 1.53 5.18
N LEU A 325 -20.41 1.64 5.54
CA LEU A 325 -21.19 0.50 6.06
C LEU A 325 -21.83 -0.33 4.96
N LYS A 326 -21.96 0.19 3.74
CA LYS A 326 -22.44 -0.58 2.60
C LYS A 326 -21.52 -1.75 2.26
N GLU A 327 -22.00 -2.68 1.49
CA GLU A 327 -21.23 -3.83 1.02
C GLU A 327 -20.00 -3.42 0.18
N ASP A 328 -19.01 -4.32 0.06
CA ASP A 328 -17.92 -4.15 -0.90
C ASP A 328 -18.46 -4.39 -2.31
N PRO A 329 -18.53 -3.35 -3.18
CA PRO A 329 -19.22 -3.46 -4.47
C PRO A 329 -18.52 -4.42 -5.44
N TYR A 330 -17.24 -4.72 -5.20
CA TYR A 330 -16.40 -5.56 -6.04
C TYR A 330 -16.03 -6.90 -5.38
N CYS A 331 -16.84 -7.34 -4.42
CA CYS A 331 -16.72 -8.68 -3.86
C CYS A 331 -17.36 -9.68 -4.82
N PHE A 332 -16.62 -10.66 -5.30
CA PHE A 332 -17.17 -11.68 -6.23
C PHE A 332 -18.10 -12.70 -5.57
N LEU A 333 -18.30 -12.62 -4.25
CA LEU A 333 -19.36 -13.36 -3.55
C LEU A 333 -20.72 -12.65 -3.61
N VAL A 334 -20.74 -11.40 -4.03
CA VAL A 334 -21.96 -10.63 -4.29
C VAL A 334 -22.43 -10.99 -5.69
N GLN A 335 -23.57 -11.67 -5.81
CA GLN A 335 -24.25 -11.90 -7.09
C GLN A 335 -24.73 -10.58 -7.71
#